data_12a16c86152f06a4eeb4784d19c03629
#
_entry.id   12a16c86152f06a4eeb4784d19c03629
#
_cell.length_a   1.000
_cell.length_b   1.000
_cell.length_c   1.000
_cell.angle_alpha   90.00
_cell.angle_beta   90.00
_cell.angle_gamma   90.00
#
_symmetry.space_group_name_H-M   'P 1'
#
loop_
_entity.id
_entity.type
_entity.pdbx_description
1 polymer ?
#
loop_
_entity_poly.entity_id
_entity_poly.type
_entity_poly.pdbx_seq_one_letter_code
_entity_poly.pdbx_strand_id
1 'polypeptide(L)'
;MLTGAAQNGSGAHRRVYYHKVAASDTLDRTGKLVALAVFVALIVDGMDLQMLALSLPGISRELHLSSVSAGALSTWTLLGMGMGGILAGWLSDRIGRVRVVWWSVLNFSLFTGLIALCQTYWQIAAMRFVSGFGIGAVYSIGTLLAAEYVPTRIRTTVLGTLQAGWSVGYVIAALLSSYFLPVFGWRGLFACAILPGILTLALLWNVPDPPSWTATQRTPRQRTEIGTFGTMWANPALRRTFLLWTATAIALQFGYYGANTWLPSYLAKDMGINPQSAGWYVAGTYTMMVAGKVITGYLADIFGRRVIWVGACFLTAVYLPVLIYAATPGNVGYLLLVFGFLYGAPYAVNSTYLSESFPAGVRGTAVATSYNLGRIGSMLSPLLIGMAASSYSIGMGIGLLGISYAVCALVPGLFIREKLFDPSAISPAPRAILST
;
A
#
# COMPACT_ATOMS: atom_id res chain seq x y z
N MET A 1 32.90 -32.04 -45.42
CA MET A 1 31.54 -32.61 -45.31
C MET A 1 31.26 -32.80 -43.82
N LEU A 2 30.43 -32.00 -43.27
CA LEU A 2 29.45 -32.31 -42.20
C LEU A 2 28.73 -31.04 -41.85
N THR A 3 27.56 -30.95 -42.45
CA THR A 3 26.46 -30.02 -42.13
C THR A 3 25.70 -30.55 -40.93
N GLY A 4 25.27 -29.68 -40.03
CA GLY A 4 24.34 -30.10 -38.99
C GLY A 4 23.78 -28.99 -38.13
N ALA A 5 22.75 -28.34 -38.57
CA ALA A 5 21.57 -27.92 -37.82
C ALA A 5 21.70 -27.21 -36.47
N ALA A 6 21.59 -25.90 -36.52
CA ALA A 6 21.06 -25.11 -35.41
C ALA A 6 19.52 -25.34 -35.33
N GLN A 7 19.03 -25.85 -34.22
CA GLN A 7 17.58 -25.88 -33.94
C GLN A 7 17.24 -25.35 -32.54
N ASN A 8 16.53 -24.26 -32.56
CA ASN A 8 15.42 -23.93 -31.67
C ASN A 8 15.43 -24.44 -30.21
N GLY A 9 15.91 -23.60 -29.30
CA GLY A 9 15.85 -23.81 -27.86
C GLY A 9 15.10 -22.77 -27.06
N SER A 10 14.14 -22.01 -27.65
CA SER A 10 13.47 -20.93 -26.89
C SER A 10 12.16 -21.30 -26.18
N GLY A 11 11.60 -22.50 -26.50
CA GLY A 11 10.32 -22.95 -25.95
C GLY A 11 10.39 -23.90 -24.76
N ALA A 12 11.51 -24.64 -24.63
CA ALA A 12 11.66 -25.68 -23.61
C ALA A 12 12.13 -25.13 -22.25
N HIS A 13 12.87 -24.04 -22.25
CA HIS A 13 13.38 -23.45 -21.00
C HIS A 13 12.30 -22.81 -20.12
N ARG A 14 11.15 -22.37 -20.67
CA ARG A 14 10.04 -21.80 -19.88
C ARG A 14 9.25 -22.85 -19.09
N ARG A 15 9.17 -24.10 -19.56
CA ARG A 15 8.39 -25.15 -18.86
C ARG A 15 9.17 -25.90 -17.78
N VAL A 16 10.49 -25.92 -17.82
CA VAL A 16 11.32 -26.68 -16.88
C VAL A 16 11.46 -25.96 -15.53
N TYR A 17 11.35 -24.63 -15.50
CA TYR A 17 11.44 -23.88 -14.25
C TYR A 17 10.22 -24.04 -13.32
N TYR A 18 9.05 -24.41 -13.86
CA TYR A 18 7.84 -24.57 -13.05
C TYR A 18 7.71 -25.93 -12.33
N HIS A 19 8.57 -26.89 -12.61
CA HIS A 19 8.44 -28.25 -12.06
C HIS A 19 9.49 -28.65 -11.01
N LYS A 20 10.44 -27.81 -10.65
CA LYS A 20 11.52 -28.17 -9.69
C LYS A 20 11.52 -27.42 -8.36
N VAL A 21 10.45 -26.71 -8.03
CA VAL A 21 10.29 -26.14 -6.68
C VAL A 21 9.18 -26.89 -5.94
N ALA A 22 9.43 -28.15 -5.66
CA ALA A 22 8.56 -29.01 -4.89
C ALA A 22 9.21 -29.30 -3.53
N ALA A 23 9.20 -28.33 -2.59
CA ALA A 23 9.48 -28.67 -1.20
C ALA A 23 8.90 -27.68 -0.15
N SER A 24 8.24 -26.58 -0.50
CA SER A 24 7.42 -25.81 0.45
C SER A 24 6.58 -24.74 -0.24
N ASP A 25 5.54 -25.15 -0.96
CA ASP A 25 4.57 -24.22 -1.57
C ASP A 25 3.60 -23.61 -0.53
N THR A 26 3.78 -23.92 0.74
CA THR A 26 2.93 -23.44 1.85
C THR A 26 3.72 -22.52 2.77
N LEU A 27 3.05 -21.47 3.26
CA LEU A 27 3.59 -20.64 4.33
C LEU A 27 3.94 -21.50 5.55
N ASP A 28 5.16 -21.36 6.02
CA ASP A 28 5.57 -21.92 7.30
C ASP A 28 4.84 -21.22 8.48
N ARG A 29 5.01 -21.75 9.69
CA ARG A 29 4.36 -21.20 10.87
C ARG A 29 4.72 -19.73 11.12
N THR A 30 5.98 -19.38 10.90
CA THR A 30 6.47 -18.00 11.08
C THR A 30 5.90 -17.08 10.00
N GLY A 31 5.88 -17.50 8.74
CA GLY A 31 5.29 -16.72 7.65
C GLY A 31 3.80 -16.48 7.83
N LYS A 32 3.04 -17.47 8.36
CA LYS A 32 1.62 -17.28 8.71
C LYS A 32 1.44 -16.25 9.83
N LEU A 33 2.29 -16.30 10.86
CA LEU A 33 2.26 -15.36 11.98
C LEU A 33 2.59 -13.93 11.50
N VAL A 34 3.62 -13.77 10.67
CA VAL A 34 3.99 -12.48 10.07
C VAL A 34 2.86 -11.95 9.20
N ALA A 35 2.29 -12.77 8.33
CA ALA A 35 1.17 -12.38 7.49
C ALA A 35 -0.03 -11.92 8.33
N LEU A 36 -0.39 -12.66 9.38
CA LEU A 36 -1.46 -12.29 10.30
C LEU A 36 -1.16 -10.96 11.00
N ALA A 37 0.05 -10.79 11.55
CA ALA A 37 0.44 -9.56 12.24
C ALA A 37 0.41 -8.34 11.32
N VAL A 38 0.92 -8.47 10.10
CA VAL A 38 0.88 -7.39 9.10
C VAL A 38 -0.56 -7.10 8.65
N PHE A 39 -1.40 -8.13 8.50
CA PHE A 39 -2.81 -7.96 8.16
C PHE A 39 -3.55 -7.16 9.24
N VAL A 40 -3.37 -7.54 10.51
CA VAL A 40 -3.97 -6.79 11.65
C VAL A 40 -3.41 -5.37 11.70
N ALA A 41 -2.10 -5.17 11.48
CA ALA A 41 -1.51 -3.84 11.43
C ALA A 41 -2.12 -2.96 10.34
N LEU A 42 -2.39 -3.50 9.14
CA LEU A 42 -3.03 -2.78 8.04
C LEU A 42 -4.52 -2.50 8.30
N ILE A 43 -5.22 -3.38 9.03
CA ILE A 43 -6.58 -3.10 9.51
C ILE A 43 -6.55 -1.89 10.45
N VAL A 44 -5.62 -1.86 11.40
CA VAL A 44 -5.52 -0.76 12.39
C VAL A 44 -5.13 0.55 11.71
N ASP A 45 -4.24 0.51 10.71
CA ASP A 45 -3.88 1.66 9.87
C ASP A 45 -5.13 2.22 9.13
N GLY A 46 -5.89 1.35 8.47
CA GLY A 46 -7.16 1.75 7.82
C GLY A 46 -8.16 2.32 8.81
N MET A 47 -8.32 1.69 9.98
CA MET A 47 -9.20 2.19 11.04
C MET A 47 -8.79 3.59 11.49
N ASP A 48 -7.51 3.83 11.76
CA ASP A 48 -7.02 5.10 12.30
C ASP A 48 -7.34 6.29 11.40
N LEU A 49 -7.07 6.15 10.10
CA LEU A 49 -7.38 7.21 9.13
C LEU A 49 -8.87 7.54 9.07
N GLN A 50 -9.72 6.51 9.14
CA GLN A 50 -11.17 6.68 9.06
C GLN A 50 -11.78 7.18 10.37
N MET A 51 -11.24 6.77 11.51
CA MET A 51 -11.68 7.25 12.82
C MET A 51 -11.54 8.78 12.93
N LEU A 52 -10.46 9.36 12.37
CA LEU A 52 -10.33 10.81 12.30
C LEU A 52 -11.46 11.43 11.48
N ALA A 53 -11.69 10.93 10.25
CA ALA A 53 -12.70 11.49 9.36
C ALA A 53 -14.11 11.44 9.99
N LEU A 54 -14.45 10.30 10.62
CA LEU A 54 -15.75 10.10 11.27
C LEU A 54 -15.90 10.92 12.57
N SER A 55 -14.80 11.19 13.28
CA SER A 55 -14.80 11.99 14.51
C SER A 55 -14.73 13.49 14.27
N LEU A 56 -14.35 13.90 13.06
CA LEU A 56 -14.07 15.30 12.73
C LEU A 56 -15.23 16.26 13.04
N PRO A 57 -16.51 15.91 12.78
CA PRO A 57 -17.65 16.78 13.16
C PRO A 57 -17.74 17.01 14.68
N GLY A 58 -17.47 15.98 15.48
CA GLY A 58 -17.44 16.07 16.95
C GLY A 58 -16.30 16.93 17.45
N ILE A 59 -15.10 16.68 16.95
CA ILE A 59 -13.88 17.46 17.27
C ILE A 59 -14.07 18.92 16.89
N SER A 60 -14.58 19.21 15.68
CA SER A 60 -14.79 20.58 15.20
C SER A 60 -15.79 21.34 16.04
N ARG A 61 -16.87 20.67 16.48
CA ARG A 61 -17.89 21.29 17.34
C ARG A 61 -17.32 21.62 18.71
N GLU A 62 -16.56 20.71 19.31
CA GLU A 62 -16.03 20.89 20.67
C GLU A 62 -14.89 21.91 20.73
N LEU A 63 -14.02 21.91 19.73
CA LEU A 63 -12.86 22.81 19.69
C LEU A 63 -13.09 24.07 18.83
N HIS A 64 -14.34 24.30 18.39
CA HIS A 64 -14.75 25.44 17.55
C HIS A 64 -13.84 25.62 16.31
N LEU A 65 -13.51 24.51 15.61
CA LEU A 65 -12.60 24.53 14.47
C LEU A 65 -13.31 25.01 13.20
N SER A 66 -12.62 25.83 12.41
CA SER A 66 -13.02 26.11 11.04
C SER A 66 -12.89 24.84 10.17
N SER A 67 -13.61 24.79 9.04
CA SER A 67 -13.50 23.67 8.09
C SER A 67 -12.06 23.48 7.58
N VAL A 68 -11.31 24.58 7.42
CA VAL A 68 -9.91 24.54 7.00
C VAL A 68 -9.04 23.89 8.09
N SER A 69 -9.18 24.31 9.34
CA SER A 69 -8.41 23.74 10.45
C SER A 69 -8.75 22.26 10.67
N ALA A 70 -10.02 21.91 10.55
CA ALA A 70 -10.48 20.54 10.64
C ALA A 70 -9.84 19.64 9.56
N GLY A 71 -9.86 20.09 8.30
CA GLY A 71 -9.20 19.39 7.19
C GLY A 71 -7.68 19.28 7.35
N ALA A 72 -7.04 20.31 7.92
CA ALA A 72 -5.61 20.33 8.15
C ALA A 72 -5.12 19.23 9.13
N LEU A 73 -5.98 18.69 10.00
CA LEU A 73 -5.63 17.54 10.86
C LEU A 73 -5.22 16.31 10.04
N SER A 74 -5.89 16.06 8.91
CA SER A 74 -5.50 14.98 7.99
C SER A 74 -4.16 15.28 7.32
N THR A 75 -3.89 16.54 6.97
CA THR A 75 -2.62 16.96 6.38
C THR A 75 -1.44 16.70 7.32
N TRP A 76 -1.58 16.96 8.61
CA TRP A 76 -0.54 16.65 9.61
C TRP A 76 -0.23 15.15 9.64
N THR A 77 -1.26 14.30 9.58
CA THR A 77 -1.06 12.85 9.50
C THR A 77 -0.30 12.46 8.23
N LEU A 78 -0.70 12.97 7.06
CA LEU A 78 -0.07 12.66 5.77
C LEU A 78 1.39 13.11 5.71
N LEU A 79 1.72 14.29 6.27
CA LEU A 79 3.10 14.76 6.40
C LEU A 79 3.93 13.81 7.26
N GLY A 80 3.41 13.44 8.44
CA GLY A 80 4.04 12.46 9.30
C GLY A 80 4.27 11.12 8.60
N MET A 81 3.26 10.63 7.87
CA MET A 81 3.35 9.38 7.08
C MET A 81 4.44 9.44 6.01
N GLY A 82 4.57 10.55 5.29
CA GLY A 82 5.61 10.73 4.28
C GLY A 82 7.01 10.65 4.87
N MET A 83 7.25 11.45 5.90
CA MET A 83 8.55 11.52 6.59
C MET A 83 8.89 10.21 7.32
N GLY A 84 7.93 9.68 8.06
CA GLY A 84 8.09 8.47 8.85
C GLY A 84 8.34 7.23 7.99
N GLY A 85 7.62 7.10 6.86
CA GLY A 85 7.81 6.00 5.94
C GLY A 85 9.20 6.00 5.28
N ILE A 86 9.72 7.18 4.90
CA ILE A 86 11.09 7.31 4.34
C ILE A 86 12.13 6.94 5.41
N LEU A 87 11.99 7.50 6.62
CA LEU A 87 12.89 7.21 7.74
C LEU A 87 12.87 5.72 8.10
N ALA A 88 11.68 5.13 8.18
CA ALA A 88 11.51 3.71 8.47
C ALA A 88 12.14 2.81 7.42
N GLY A 89 12.08 3.19 6.13
CA GLY A 89 12.75 2.47 5.05
C GLY A 89 14.25 2.38 5.28
N TRP A 90 14.88 3.53 5.52
CA TRP A 90 16.30 3.61 5.83
C TRP A 90 16.68 2.85 7.11
N LEU A 91 15.87 2.98 8.15
CA LEU A 91 16.11 2.32 9.42
C LEU A 91 15.93 0.80 9.33
N SER A 92 14.95 0.31 8.56
CA SER A 92 14.65 -1.10 8.39
C SER A 92 15.78 -1.89 7.73
N ASP A 93 16.54 -1.24 6.85
CA ASP A 93 17.73 -1.86 6.23
C ASP A 93 18.89 -1.99 7.24
N ARG A 94 18.90 -1.19 8.32
CA ARG A 94 19.98 -1.15 9.32
C ARG A 94 19.70 -1.96 10.57
N ILE A 95 18.52 -1.81 11.18
CA ILE A 95 18.20 -2.41 12.48
C ILE A 95 17.26 -3.61 12.39
N GLY A 96 16.73 -3.90 11.20
CA GLY A 96 15.83 -5.03 10.92
C GLY A 96 14.40 -4.60 10.60
N ARG A 97 13.73 -5.46 9.81
CA ARG A 97 12.35 -5.19 9.36
C ARG A 97 11.35 -5.30 10.52
N VAL A 98 11.47 -6.37 11.30
CA VAL A 98 10.54 -6.67 12.41
C VAL A 98 10.60 -5.59 13.47
N ARG A 99 11.82 -5.17 13.87
CA ARG A 99 12.00 -4.12 14.87
C ARG A 99 11.37 -2.80 14.43
N VAL A 100 11.56 -2.41 13.18
CA VAL A 100 10.98 -1.17 12.66
C VAL A 100 9.45 -1.25 12.62
N VAL A 101 8.86 -2.36 12.15
CA VAL A 101 7.40 -2.53 12.18
C VAL A 101 6.88 -2.50 13.62
N TRP A 102 7.55 -3.17 14.56
CA TRP A 102 7.17 -3.18 15.96
C TRP A 102 7.14 -1.76 16.58
N TRP A 103 8.25 -1.00 16.42
CA TRP A 103 8.32 0.38 16.91
C TRP A 103 7.30 1.30 16.21
N SER A 104 7.02 1.06 14.94
CA SER A 104 6.04 1.82 14.17
C SER A 104 4.61 1.59 14.65
N VAL A 105 4.25 0.31 14.92
CA VAL A 105 2.94 -0.05 15.50
C VAL A 105 2.78 0.54 16.90
N LEU A 106 3.81 0.45 17.74
CA LEU A 106 3.80 1.06 19.06
C LEU A 106 3.60 2.59 18.96
N ASN A 107 4.37 3.24 18.09
CA ASN A 107 4.27 4.69 17.87
C ASN A 107 2.84 5.10 17.49
N PHE A 108 2.31 4.57 16.38
CA PHE A 108 1.02 5.06 15.93
C PHE A 108 -0.12 4.68 16.90
N SER A 109 -0.11 3.48 17.50
CA SER A 109 -1.15 3.06 18.44
C SER A 109 -1.16 3.92 19.70
N LEU A 110 0.02 4.22 20.24
CA LEU A 110 0.16 5.07 21.42
C LEU A 110 -0.31 6.50 21.14
N PHE A 111 0.23 7.13 20.09
CA PHE A 111 -0.08 8.53 19.79
C PHE A 111 -1.51 8.72 19.29
N THR A 112 -2.09 7.74 18.59
CA THR A 112 -3.53 7.75 18.26
C THR A 112 -4.38 7.66 19.52
N GLY A 113 -4.06 6.76 20.45
CA GLY A 113 -4.79 6.66 21.72
C GLY A 113 -4.66 7.92 22.58
N LEU A 114 -3.49 8.56 22.61
CA LEU A 114 -3.25 9.81 23.35
C LEU A 114 -4.11 10.99 22.82
N ILE A 115 -4.65 10.91 21.60
CA ILE A 115 -5.59 11.91 21.09
C ILE A 115 -6.82 12.04 22.02
N ALA A 116 -7.23 10.94 22.66
CA ALA A 116 -8.32 10.95 23.62
C ALA A 116 -8.12 11.95 24.78
N LEU A 117 -6.88 12.27 25.12
CA LEU A 117 -6.53 13.21 26.19
C LEU A 117 -6.33 14.65 25.71
N CYS A 118 -6.38 14.89 24.39
CA CYS A 118 -6.13 16.21 23.83
C CYS A 118 -7.30 17.16 24.08
N GLN A 119 -6.97 18.41 24.40
CA GLN A 119 -7.92 19.49 24.67
C GLN A 119 -7.84 20.64 23.67
N THR A 120 -6.77 20.69 22.87
CA THR A 120 -6.56 21.76 21.89
C THR A 120 -6.23 21.21 20.50
N TYR A 121 -6.49 22.04 19.49
CA TYR A 121 -6.15 21.73 18.09
C TYR A 121 -4.68 21.32 17.92
N TRP A 122 -3.75 22.07 18.48
CA TRP A 122 -2.32 21.81 18.31
C TRP A 122 -1.85 20.51 18.97
N GLN A 123 -2.47 20.12 20.09
CA GLN A 123 -2.23 18.81 20.69
C GLN A 123 -2.66 17.69 19.75
N ILE A 124 -3.86 17.77 19.18
CA ILE A 124 -4.34 16.77 18.21
C ILE A 124 -3.44 16.76 16.99
N ALA A 125 -3.09 17.92 16.43
CA ALA A 125 -2.21 18.05 15.28
C ALA A 125 -0.84 17.41 15.51
N ALA A 126 -0.23 17.68 16.69
CA ALA A 126 1.04 17.05 17.08
C ALA A 126 0.92 15.53 17.19
N MET A 127 -0.11 15.01 17.89
CA MET A 127 -0.34 13.57 18.00
C MET A 127 -0.55 12.93 16.62
N ARG A 128 -1.31 13.57 15.73
CA ARG A 128 -1.54 13.14 14.36
C ARG A 128 -0.26 13.11 13.52
N PHE A 129 0.58 14.13 13.66
CA PHE A 129 1.87 14.18 12.97
C PHE A 129 2.79 13.05 13.44
N VAL A 130 2.91 12.86 14.76
CA VAL A 130 3.78 11.81 15.33
C VAL A 130 3.23 10.41 15.05
N SER A 131 1.92 10.16 15.18
CA SER A 131 1.32 8.87 14.83
C SER A 131 1.51 8.57 13.34
N GLY A 132 1.47 9.59 12.49
CA GLY A 132 1.74 9.49 11.06
C GLY A 132 3.08 8.81 10.74
N PHE A 133 4.15 9.06 11.52
CA PHE A 133 5.44 8.38 11.32
C PHE A 133 5.29 6.86 11.37
N GLY A 134 4.55 6.33 12.34
CA GLY A 134 4.31 4.90 12.47
C GLY A 134 3.43 4.35 11.33
N ILE A 135 2.34 5.03 11.00
CA ILE A 135 1.40 4.65 9.94
C ILE A 135 2.12 4.54 8.59
N GLY A 136 2.93 5.55 8.22
CA GLY A 136 3.68 5.55 6.97
C GLY A 136 4.69 4.41 6.85
N ALA A 137 5.25 3.96 7.96
CA ALA A 137 6.17 2.84 8.03
C ALA A 137 5.47 1.48 7.89
N VAL A 138 4.33 1.29 8.55
CA VAL A 138 3.62 0.00 8.60
C VAL A 138 3.21 -0.46 7.21
N TYR A 139 2.67 0.43 6.39
CA TYR A 139 2.29 0.09 5.03
C TYR A 139 3.48 -0.41 4.20
N SER A 140 4.57 0.35 4.18
CA SER A 140 5.73 0.06 3.31
C SER A 140 6.61 -1.06 3.85
N ILE A 141 6.98 -1.02 5.14
CA ILE A 141 7.89 -2.01 5.72
C ILE A 141 7.15 -3.27 6.16
N GLY A 142 5.90 -3.17 6.61
CA GLY A 142 5.07 -4.33 6.94
C GLY A 142 4.82 -5.21 5.72
N THR A 143 4.45 -4.62 4.58
CA THR A 143 4.28 -5.38 3.34
C THR A 143 5.60 -5.93 2.81
N LEU A 144 6.71 -5.21 2.95
CA LEU A 144 8.04 -5.70 2.63
C LEU A 144 8.43 -6.89 3.53
N LEU A 145 8.21 -6.79 4.83
CA LEU A 145 8.43 -7.86 5.79
C LEU A 145 7.66 -9.12 5.39
N ALA A 146 6.37 -9.00 5.10
CA ALA A 146 5.56 -10.12 4.64
C ALA A 146 6.08 -10.69 3.31
N ALA A 147 6.50 -9.84 2.35
CA ALA A 147 7.04 -10.27 1.06
C ALA A 147 8.31 -11.13 1.19
N GLU A 148 9.11 -10.90 2.23
CA GLU A 148 10.35 -11.65 2.46
C GLU A 148 10.12 -13.02 3.12
N TYR A 149 8.96 -13.25 3.78
CA TYR A 149 8.58 -14.54 4.37
C TYR A 149 7.70 -15.39 3.45
N VAL A 150 7.00 -14.77 2.50
CA VAL A 150 6.05 -15.48 1.64
C VAL A 150 6.75 -16.06 0.42
N PRO A 151 6.52 -17.36 0.08
CA PRO A 151 7.04 -17.99 -1.13
C PRO A 151 6.65 -17.21 -2.39
N THR A 152 7.56 -17.09 -3.35
CA THR A 152 7.38 -16.29 -4.58
C THR A 152 6.12 -16.67 -5.34
N ARG A 153 5.74 -17.96 -5.34
CA ARG A 153 4.59 -18.50 -6.06
C ARG A 153 3.26 -17.90 -5.62
N ILE A 154 3.08 -17.68 -4.30
CA ILE A 154 1.82 -17.19 -3.71
C ILE A 154 1.94 -15.76 -3.15
N ARG A 155 3.09 -15.11 -3.39
CA ARG A 155 3.44 -13.83 -2.75
C ARG A 155 2.42 -12.75 -3.06
N THR A 156 2.04 -12.60 -4.32
CA THR A 156 1.15 -11.51 -4.70
C THR A 156 -0.26 -11.74 -4.20
N THR A 157 -0.73 -13.00 -4.17
CA THR A 157 -2.01 -13.37 -3.53
C THR A 157 -2.01 -12.97 -2.06
N VAL A 158 -0.98 -13.36 -1.32
CA VAL A 158 -0.89 -13.06 0.13
C VAL A 158 -0.80 -11.56 0.34
N LEU A 159 0.11 -10.85 -0.36
CA LEU A 159 0.25 -9.40 -0.19
C LEU A 159 -1.00 -8.64 -0.64
N GLY A 160 -1.68 -9.08 -1.69
CA GLY A 160 -2.97 -8.52 -2.11
C GLY A 160 -4.04 -8.67 -1.04
N THR A 161 -4.10 -9.84 -0.39
CA THR A 161 -5.00 -10.10 0.75
C THR A 161 -4.64 -9.22 1.94
N LEU A 162 -3.35 -9.07 2.26
CA LEU A 162 -2.91 -8.17 3.33
C LEU A 162 -3.34 -6.72 3.07
N GLN A 163 -3.21 -6.26 1.83
CA GLN A 163 -3.64 -4.91 1.43
C GLN A 163 -5.16 -4.71 1.54
N ALA A 164 -5.95 -5.79 1.43
CA ALA A 164 -7.39 -5.73 1.67
C ALA A 164 -7.71 -5.40 3.14
N GLY A 165 -6.80 -5.71 4.09
CA GLY A 165 -6.93 -5.38 5.50
C GLY A 165 -7.20 -3.89 5.74
N TRP A 166 -6.57 -3.00 4.95
CA TRP A 166 -6.84 -1.57 5.04
C TRP A 166 -8.31 -1.21 4.77
N SER A 167 -8.93 -1.85 3.76
CA SER A 167 -10.35 -1.65 3.46
C SER A 167 -11.27 -2.27 4.50
N VAL A 168 -10.89 -3.40 5.09
CA VAL A 168 -11.58 -4.01 6.24
C VAL A 168 -11.53 -3.07 7.43
N GLY A 169 -10.38 -2.45 7.70
CA GLY A 169 -10.22 -1.44 8.75
C GLY A 169 -11.19 -0.27 8.60
N TYR A 170 -11.42 0.19 7.37
CA TYR A 170 -12.40 1.21 7.07
C TYR A 170 -13.82 0.81 7.52
N VAL A 171 -14.25 -0.39 7.16
CA VAL A 171 -15.57 -0.91 7.56
C VAL A 171 -15.68 -1.03 9.07
N ILE A 172 -14.64 -1.58 9.73
CA ILE A 172 -14.61 -1.71 11.20
C ILE A 172 -14.69 -0.33 11.87
N ALA A 173 -13.94 0.66 11.39
CA ALA A 173 -13.98 2.02 11.93
C ALA A 173 -15.40 2.63 11.82
N ALA A 174 -16.09 2.43 10.70
CA ALA A 174 -17.44 2.90 10.51
C ALA A 174 -18.42 2.26 11.50
N LEU A 175 -18.33 0.94 11.69
CA LEU A 175 -19.16 0.22 12.65
C LEU A 175 -18.85 0.66 14.09
N LEU A 176 -17.58 0.72 14.48
CA LEU A 176 -17.20 1.21 15.82
C LEU A 176 -17.67 2.63 16.05
N SER A 177 -17.54 3.51 15.07
CA SER A 177 -18.00 4.90 15.20
C SER A 177 -19.50 4.99 15.44
N SER A 178 -20.31 4.14 14.81
CA SER A 178 -21.75 4.11 14.98
C SER A 178 -22.18 3.81 16.42
N TYR A 179 -21.39 3.01 17.15
CA TYR A 179 -21.66 2.66 18.56
C TYR A 179 -20.92 3.56 19.56
N PHE A 180 -19.66 3.89 19.29
CA PHE A 180 -18.82 4.62 20.24
C PHE A 180 -19.10 6.13 20.26
N LEU A 181 -19.33 6.74 19.09
CA LEU A 181 -19.54 8.19 19.03
C LEU A 181 -20.76 8.68 19.82
N PRO A 182 -21.94 8.00 19.80
CA PRO A 182 -23.09 8.43 20.59
C PRO A 182 -22.90 8.28 22.09
N VAL A 183 -22.11 7.31 22.55
CA VAL A 183 -21.97 6.94 23.97
C VAL A 183 -20.73 7.56 24.60
N PHE A 184 -19.57 7.43 23.96
CA PHE A 184 -18.26 7.79 24.50
C PHE A 184 -17.63 8.98 23.78
N GLY A 185 -18.30 9.51 22.75
CA GLY A 185 -17.77 10.57 21.91
C GLY A 185 -16.51 10.15 21.12
N TRP A 186 -15.88 11.11 20.46
CA TRP A 186 -14.67 10.87 19.68
C TRP A 186 -13.46 10.45 20.55
N ARG A 187 -13.40 10.89 21.81
CA ARG A 187 -12.32 10.49 22.74
C ARG A 187 -12.34 8.99 23.03
N GLY A 188 -13.53 8.43 23.31
CA GLY A 188 -13.66 6.99 23.54
C GLY A 188 -13.29 6.17 22.31
N LEU A 189 -13.62 6.67 21.11
CA LEU A 189 -13.24 6.02 19.87
C LEU A 189 -11.72 5.96 19.70
N PHE A 190 -11.00 7.05 19.91
CA PHE A 190 -9.53 7.06 19.86
C PHE A 190 -8.88 6.24 20.97
N ALA A 191 -9.42 6.25 22.17
CA ALA A 191 -8.89 5.44 23.28
C ALA A 191 -8.93 3.94 22.95
N CYS A 192 -9.98 3.43 22.33
CA CYS A 192 -10.09 2.01 21.98
C CYS A 192 -9.16 1.59 20.84
N ALA A 193 -8.60 2.52 20.06
CA ALA A 193 -7.65 2.23 18.98
C ALA A 193 -6.34 1.61 19.48
N ILE A 194 -6.02 1.72 20.76
CA ILE A 194 -4.84 1.09 21.37
C ILE A 194 -4.94 -0.44 21.35
N LEU A 195 -6.14 -1.00 21.53
CA LEU A 195 -6.34 -2.44 21.71
C LEU A 195 -5.85 -3.29 20.51
N PRO A 196 -6.23 -2.99 19.26
CA PRO A 196 -5.71 -3.72 18.11
C PRO A 196 -4.19 -3.56 17.91
N GLY A 197 -3.63 -2.41 18.33
CA GLY A 197 -2.19 -2.18 18.35
C GLY A 197 -1.46 -3.13 19.29
N ILE A 198 -1.95 -3.31 20.52
CA ILE A 198 -1.40 -4.27 21.50
C ILE A 198 -1.42 -5.69 20.92
N LEU A 199 -2.52 -6.10 20.27
CA LEU A 199 -2.61 -7.40 19.62
C LEU A 199 -1.51 -7.57 18.56
N THR A 200 -1.31 -6.56 17.71
CA THR A 200 -0.27 -6.59 16.67
C THR A 200 1.12 -6.70 17.28
N LEU A 201 1.42 -5.94 18.34
CA LEU A 201 2.71 -6.00 19.05
C LEU A 201 2.95 -7.37 19.66
N ALA A 202 1.92 -8.00 20.25
CA ALA A 202 2.01 -9.35 20.80
C ALA A 202 2.29 -10.40 19.71
N LEU A 203 1.65 -10.28 18.54
CA LEU A 203 1.91 -11.17 17.40
C LEU A 203 3.35 -11.05 16.88
N LEU A 204 3.95 -9.86 16.91
CA LEU A 204 5.30 -9.62 16.42
C LEU A 204 6.40 -9.87 17.45
N TRP A 205 6.07 -10.12 18.73
CA TRP A 205 7.03 -10.16 19.83
C TRP A 205 8.19 -11.15 19.63
N ASN A 206 7.90 -12.35 19.13
CA ASN A 206 8.87 -13.42 18.91
C ASN A 206 9.17 -13.70 17.44
N VAL A 207 8.82 -12.79 16.54
CA VAL A 207 9.11 -12.95 15.11
C VAL A 207 10.58 -12.59 14.85
N PRO A 208 11.41 -13.46 14.24
CA PRO A 208 12.76 -13.14 13.84
C PRO A 208 12.76 -12.24 12.59
N ASP A 209 13.87 -11.53 12.36
CA ASP A 209 14.04 -10.83 11.09
C ASP A 209 14.22 -11.82 9.91
N PRO A 210 13.80 -11.45 8.69
CA PRO A 210 13.86 -12.35 7.53
C PRO A 210 15.25 -12.87 7.24
N PRO A 211 15.37 -14.15 6.78
CA PRO A 211 16.67 -14.73 6.40
C PRO A 211 17.40 -13.93 5.31
N SER A 212 16.66 -13.32 4.37
CA SER A 212 17.18 -12.44 3.33
C SER A 212 17.93 -11.24 3.89
N TRP A 213 17.39 -10.62 4.93
CA TRP A 213 18.01 -9.49 5.62
C TRP A 213 19.20 -9.94 6.46
N THR A 214 19.06 -11.02 7.25
CA THR A 214 20.16 -11.55 8.09
C THR A 214 21.36 -12.01 7.27
N ALA A 215 21.14 -12.60 6.10
CA ALA A 215 22.21 -12.99 5.19
C ALA A 215 23.00 -11.76 4.68
N THR A 216 22.33 -10.66 4.38
CA THR A 216 22.95 -9.41 3.94
C THR A 216 23.82 -8.77 5.03
N GLN A 217 23.47 -8.94 6.31
CA GLN A 217 24.24 -8.41 7.46
C GLN A 217 25.52 -9.16 7.78
N ARG A 218 25.64 -10.43 7.35
CA ARG A 218 26.79 -11.30 7.69
C ARG A 218 28.07 -10.97 6.93
N THR A 219 27.99 -10.27 5.81
CA THR A 219 29.14 -9.96 4.96
C THR A 219 29.64 -8.53 5.26
N PRO A 220 30.87 -8.32 5.80
CA PRO A 220 31.36 -7.00 6.19
C PRO A 220 31.32 -5.96 5.05
N ARG A 221 31.63 -6.38 3.82
CA ARG A 221 31.61 -5.52 2.62
C ARG A 221 30.20 -5.05 2.27
N GLN A 222 29.17 -5.87 2.52
CA GLN A 222 27.76 -5.51 2.26
C GLN A 222 27.19 -4.60 3.35
N ARG A 223 27.71 -4.69 4.58
CA ARG A 223 27.25 -3.88 5.71
C ARG A 223 27.55 -2.38 5.52
N THR A 224 28.65 -2.03 4.85
CA THR A 224 29.02 -0.64 4.56
C THR A 224 28.15 -0.02 3.45
N GLU A 225 27.53 -0.84 2.60
CA GLU A 225 26.69 -0.40 1.47
C GLU A 225 25.19 -0.43 1.78
N ILE A 226 24.80 -0.95 2.96
CA ILE A 226 23.40 -1.12 3.34
C ILE A 226 22.76 0.22 3.65
N GLY A 227 21.61 0.44 3.04
CA GLY A 227 20.69 1.50 3.43
C GLY A 227 21.18 2.91 3.16
N THR A 228 22.06 3.13 2.21
CA THR A 228 22.46 4.48 1.83
C THR A 228 21.77 4.91 0.54
N PHE A 229 21.16 6.11 0.57
CA PHE A 229 20.69 6.78 -0.66
C PHE A 229 21.84 6.91 -1.67
N GLY A 230 23.09 7.08 -1.19
CA GLY A 230 24.29 7.11 -2.01
C GLY A 230 24.43 5.88 -2.90
N THR A 231 24.16 4.69 -2.40
CA THR A 231 24.24 3.44 -3.18
C THR A 231 23.23 3.42 -4.35
N MET A 232 22.00 3.92 -4.11
CA MET A 232 21.01 4.03 -5.19
C MET A 232 21.41 5.05 -6.25
N TRP A 233 21.98 6.19 -5.85
CA TRP A 233 22.39 7.24 -6.77
C TRP A 233 23.67 6.92 -7.53
N ALA A 234 24.59 6.20 -6.93
CA ALA A 234 25.85 5.78 -7.55
C ALA A 234 25.64 4.77 -8.69
N ASN A 235 24.59 3.92 -8.62
CA ASN A 235 24.27 2.95 -9.65
C ASN A 235 23.19 3.49 -10.61
N PRO A 236 23.51 3.82 -11.89
CA PRO A 236 22.56 4.38 -12.84
C PRO A 236 21.30 3.53 -13.07
N ALA A 237 21.44 2.20 -13.04
CA ALA A 237 20.32 1.29 -13.24
C ALA A 237 19.35 1.30 -12.03
N LEU A 238 19.89 1.33 -10.80
CA LEU A 238 19.07 1.43 -9.59
C LEU A 238 18.39 2.80 -9.50
N ARG A 239 19.13 3.89 -9.80
CA ARG A 239 18.60 5.24 -9.86
C ARG A 239 17.44 5.36 -10.85
N ARG A 240 17.63 4.84 -12.08
CA ARG A 240 16.55 4.82 -13.10
C ARG A 240 15.33 4.05 -12.59
N THR A 241 15.49 2.86 -12.05
CA THR A 241 14.40 2.04 -11.51
C THR A 241 13.68 2.76 -10.37
N PHE A 242 14.42 3.41 -9.46
CA PHE A 242 13.88 4.19 -8.37
C PHE A 242 13.04 5.38 -8.85
N LEU A 243 13.54 6.17 -9.80
CA LEU A 243 12.82 7.31 -10.37
C LEU A 243 11.55 6.88 -11.11
N LEU A 244 11.59 5.79 -11.86
CA LEU A 244 10.43 5.24 -12.55
C LEU A 244 9.36 4.76 -11.55
N TRP A 245 9.75 4.08 -10.49
CA TRP A 245 8.83 3.67 -9.44
C TRP A 245 8.28 4.84 -8.63
N THR A 246 9.09 5.87 -8.37
CA THR A 246 8.62 7.09 -7.70
C THR A 246 7.57 7.80 -8.55
N ALA A 247 7.81 7.97 -9.86
CA ALA A 247 6.83 8.55 -10.77
C ALA A 247 5.54 7.72 -10.84
N THR A 248 5.67 6.38 -10.89
CA THR A 248 4.53 5.47 -10.84
C THR A 248 3.76 5.59 -9.53
N ALA A 249 4.44 5.69 -8.38
CA ALA A 249 3.81 5.84 -7.07
C ALA A 249 3.07 7.18 -6.94
N ILE A 250 3.64 8.28 -7.48
CA ILE A 250 2.97 9.59 -7.54
C ILE A 250 1.68 9.49 -8.35
N ALA A 251 1.75 8.89 -9.55
CA ALA A 251 0.59 8.72 -10.41
C ALA A 251 -0.48 7.80 -9.78
N LEU A 252 -0.07 6.68 -9.18
CA LEU A 252 -0.97 5.73 -8.54
C LEU A 252 -1.73 6.38 -7.37
N GLN A 253 -1.02 7.08 -6.50
CA GLN A 253 -1.63 7.72 -5.34
C GLN A 253 -2.44 8.95 -5.74
N PHE A 254 -2.05 9.67 -6.80
CA PHE A 254 -2.86 10.73 -7.39
C PHE A 254 -4.23 10.20 -7.82
N GLY A 255 -4.27 9.12 -8.61
CA GLY A 255 -5.51 8.49 -9.05
C GLY A 255 -6.36 7.99 -7.88
N TYR A 256 -5.73 7.30 -6.93
CA TYR A 256 -6.41 6.71 -5.78
C TYR A 256 -7.04 7.75 -4.87
N TYR A 257 -6.27 8.67 -4.34
CA TYR A 257 -6.77 9.63 -3.36
C TYR A 257 -7.70 10.67 -4.00
N GLY A 258 -7.52 10.97 -5.30
CA GLY A 258 -8.40 11.84 -6.04
C GLY A 258 -9.81 11.26 -6.14
N ALA A 259 -9.94 10.02 -6.60
CA ALA A 259 -11.23 9.34 -6.67
C ALA A 259 -11.85 9.21 -5.27
N ASN A 260 -11.06 8.78 -4.30
CA ASN A 260 -11.52 8.54 -2.93
C ASN A 260 -12.12 9.80 -2.27
N THR A 261 -11.46 10.94 -2.47
CA THR A 261 -11.88 12.23 -1.89
C THR A 261 -13.15 12.77 -2.53
N TRP A 262 -13.26 12.64 -3.86
CA TRP A 262 -14.32 13.33 -4.60
C TRP A 262 -15.52 12.45 -4.96
N LEU A 263 -15.41 11.11 -4.82
CA LEU A 263 -16.51 10.19 -5.13
C LEU A 263 -17.79 10.47 -4.36
N PRO A 264 -17.78 10.72 -3.02
CA PRO A 264 -19.00 11.08 -2.32
C PRO A 264 -19.62 12.40 -2.81
N SER A 265 -18.80 13.40 -3.12
CA SER A 265 -19.25 14.68 -3.65
C SER A 265 -19.81 14.57 -5.07
N TYR A 266 -19.22 13.71 -5.91
CA TYR A 266 -19.75 13.39 -7.23
C TYR A 266 -21.14 12.77 -7.16
N LEU A 267 -21.33 11.78 -6.27
CA LEU A 267 -22.63 11.15 -6.08
C LEU A 267 -23.68 12.14 -5.60
N ALA A 268 -23.33 13.01 -4.66
CA ALA A 268 -24.27 13.98 -4.10
C ALA A 268 -24.58 15.14 -5.06
N LYS A 269 -23.56 15.74 -5.67
CA LYS A 269 -23.70 16.98 -6.45
C LYS A 269 -23.98 16.75 -7.92
N ASP A 270 -23.24 15.85 -8.57
CA ASP A 270 -23.37 15.60 -10.00
C ASP A 270 -24.49 14.61 -10.31
N MET A 271 -24.69 13.61 -9.43
CA MET A 271 -25.72 12.57 -9.60
C MET A 271 -27.01 12.81 -8.82
N GLY A 272 -27.02 13.78 -7.90
CA GLY A 272 -28.21 14.09 -7.09
C GLY A 272 -28.64 12.96 -6.13
N ILE A 273 -27.69 12.06 -5.77
CA ILE A 273 -27.98 10.91 -4.90
C ILE A 273 -27.99 11.36 -3.45
N ASN A 274 -29.02 10.93 -2.71
CA ASN A 274 -29.11 11.27 -1.29
C ASN A 274 -27.92 10.67 -0.49
N PRO A 275 -27.51 11.30 0.62
CA PRO A 275 -26.32 10.90 1.38
C PRO A 275 -26.36 9.45 1.89
N GLN A 276 -27.54 8.94 2.23
CA GLN A 276 -27.70 7.57 2.73
C GLN A 276 -27.42 6.54 1.63
N SER A 277 -27.97 6.73 0.43
CA SER A 277 -27.71 5.85 -0.72
C SER A 277 -26.25 5.99 -1.19
N ALA A 278 -25.69 7.18 -1.18
CA ALA A 278 -24.30 7.43 -1.50
C ALA A 278 -23.37 6.64 -0.56
N GLY A 279 -23.68 6.58 0.75
CA GLY A 279 -22.95 5.78 1.73
C GLY A 279 -22.93 4.28 1.38
N TRP A 280 -24.08 3.71 0.98
CA TRP A 280 -24.15 2.32 0.55
C TRP A 280 -23.37 2.05 -0.74
N TYR A 281 -23.41 2.96 -1.71
CA TYR A 281 -22.66 2.82 -2.95
C TYR A 281 -21.14 2.85 -2.70
N VAL A 282 -20.69 3.75 -1.83
CA VAL A 282 -19.29 3.82 -1.40
C VAL A 282 -18.87 2.55 -0.66
N ALA A 283 -19.71 2.06 0.28
CA ALA A 283 -19.44 0.81 0.99
C ALA A 283 -19.34 -0.38 0.03
N GLY A 284 -20.24 -0.48 -0.95
CA GLY A 284 -20.18 -1.49 -2.01
C GLY A 284 -18.88 -1.41 -2.82
N THR A 285 -18.47 -0.19 -3.19
CA THR A 285 -17.19 0.07 -3.89
C THR A 285 -16.00 -0.49 -3.11
N TYR A 286 -15.90 -0.21 -1.81
CA TYR A 286 -14.81 -0.73 -0.97
C TYR A 286 -14.88 -2.25 -0.76
N THR A 287 -16.07 -2.81 -0.67
CA THR A 287 -16.24 -4.27 -0.60
C THR A 287 -15.71 -4.94 -1.87
N MET A 288 -16.07 -4.41 -3.05
CA MET A 288 -15.55 -4.92 -4.32
C MET A 288 -14.05 -4.66 -4.48
N MET A 289 -13.51 -3.62 -3.87
CA MET A 289 -12.07 -3.38 -3.82
C MET A 289 -11.32 -4.48 -3.05
N VAL A 290 -11.89 -5.04 -1.98
CA VAL A 290 -11.33 -6.20 -1.30
C VAL A 290 -11.25 -7.38 -2.25
N ALA A 291 -12.34 -7.71 -2.94
CA ALA A 291 -12.37 -8.78 -3.93
C ALA A 291 -11.37 -8.55 -5.06
N GLY A 292 -11.29 -7.31 -5.57
CA GLY A 292 -10.34 -6.92 -6.61
C GLY A 292 -8.89 -7.16 -6.19
N LYS A 293 -8.51 -6.77 -4.98
CA LYS A 293 -7.15 -6.99 -4.45
C LYS A 293 -6.81 -8.48 -4.35
N VAL A 294 -7.70 -9.30 -3.80
CA VAL A 294 -7.44 -10.73 -3.60
C VAL A 294 -7.34 -11.46 -4.94
N ILE A 295 -8.32 -11.27 -5.82
CA ILE A 295 -8.36 -11.93 -7.14
C ILE A 295 -7.18 -11.50 -8.00
N THR A 296 -6.88 -10.21 -8.06
CA THR A 296 -5.76 -9.70 -8.88
C THR A 296 -4.42 -10.16 -8.34
N GLY A 297 -4.26 -10.26 -7.01
CA GLY A 297 -3.08 -10.86 -6.40
C GLY A 297 -2.86 -12.30 -6.84
N TYR A 298 -3.91 -13.12 -6.83
CA TYR A 298 -3.89 -14.50 -7.30
C TYR A 298 -3.55 -14.60 -8.79
N LEU A 299 -4.20 -13.78 -9.63
CA LEU A 299 -3.91 -13.73 -11.07
C LEU A 299 -2.45 -13.31 -11.35
N ALA A 300 -1.90 -12.40 -10.57
CA ALA A 300 -0.52 -11.96 -10.72
C ALA A 300 0.51 -13.05 -10.37
N ASP A 301 0.17 -13.97 -9.48
CA ASP A 301 1.01 -15.14 -9.20
C ASP A 301 1.00 -16.17 -10.32
N ILE A 302 -0.10 -16.25 -11.12
CA ILE A 302 -0.23 -17.16 -12.26
C ILE A 302 0.35 -16.57 -13.54
N PHE A 303 -0.03 -15.34 -13.87
CA PHE A 303 0.26 -14.72 -15.19
C PHE A 303 1.48 -13.76 -15.15
N GLY A 304 2.05 -13.51 -13.98
CA GLY A 304 3.16 -12.60 -13.80
C GLY A 304 2.72 -11.19 -13.34
N ARG A 305 3.61 -10.56 -12.55
CA ARG A 305 3.32 -9.26 -11.89
C ARG A 305 3.14 -8.14 -12.89
N ARG A 306 4.03 -8.07 -13.88
CA ARG A 306 4.02 -7.00 -14.90
C ARG A 306 2.77 -7.05 -15.75
N VAL A 307 2.37 -8.23 -16.23
CA VAL A 307 1.18 -8.38 -17.11
C VAL A 307 -0.08 -7.95 -16.39
N ILE A 308 -0.26 -8.44 -15.15
CA ILE A 308 -1.45 -8.13 -14.35
C ILE A 308 -1.44 -6.68 -13.89
N TRP A 309 -0.27 -6.11 -13.51
CA TRP A 309 -0.16 -4.69 -13.19
C TRP A 309 -0.59 -3.80 -14.34
N VAL A 310 -0.03 -4.03 -15.54
CA VAL A 310 -0.34 -3.25 -16.75
C VAL A 310 -1.83 -3.39 -17.10
N GLY A 311 -2.35 -4.61 -17.09
CA GLY A 311 -3.76 -4.87 -17.37
C GLY A 311 -4.70 -4.18 -16.37
N ALA A 312 -4.45 -4.30 -15.09
CA ALA A 312 -5.26 -3.67 -14.03
C ALA A 312 -5.25 -2.13 -14.16
N CYS A 313 -4.06 -1.53 -14.31
CA CYS A 313 -3.96 -0.09 -14.48
C CYS A 313 -4.62 0.39 -15.79
N PHE A 314 -4.44 -0.32 -16.90
CA PHE A 314 -5.05 0.01 -18.17
C PHE A 314 -6.57 -0.08 -18.13
N LEU A 315 -7.11 -1.16 -17.56
CA LEU A 315 -8.55 -1.32 -17.41
C LEU A 315 -9.15 -0.22 -16.52
N THR A 316 -8.47 0.15 -15.43
CA THR A 316 -8.90 1.27 -14.56
C THR A 316 -8.86 2.59 -15.32
N ALA A 317 -7.81 2.83 -16.11
CA ALA A 317 -7.65 4.05 -16.92
C ALA A 317 -8.79 4.23 -17.92
N VAL A 318 -9.17 3.15 -18.61
CA VAL A 318 -10.27 3.16 -19.60
C VAL A 318 -11.64 3.23 -18.91
N TYR A 319 -11.79 2.53 -17.78
CA TYR A 319 -13.06 2.46 -17.08
C TYR A 319 -13.48 3.78 -16.42
N LEU A 320 -12.54 4.58 -15.92
CA LEU A 320 -12.85 5.85 -15.30
C LEU A 320 -13.65 6.82 -16.20
N PRO A 321 -13.26 7.11 -17.44
CA PRO A 321 -14.09 7.85 -18.37
C PRO A 321 -15.45 7.17 -18.62
N VAL A 322 -15.48 5.85 -18.82
CA VAL A 322 -16.74 5.11 -19.03
C VAL A 322 -17.67 5.28 -17.83
N LEU A 323 -17.16 5.14 -16.60
CA LEU A 323 -17.93 5.39 -15.39
C LEU A 323 -18.60 6.76 -15.42
N ILE A 324 -17.86 7.81 -15.77
CA ILE A 324 -18.37 9.18 -15.70
C ILE A 324 -19.39 9.48 -16.83
N TYR A 325 -19.14 9.02 -18.05
CA TYR A 325 -20.01 9.30 -19.20
C TYR A 325 -21.24 8.38 -19.27
N ALA A 326 -21.15 7.14 -18.76
CA ALA A 326 -22.26 6.18 -18.80
C ALA A 326 -23.11 6.19 -17.50
N ALA A 327 -22.66 6.89 -16.45
CA ALA A 327 -23.37 6.91 -15.17
C ALA A 327 -24.66 7.71 -15.24
N THR A 328 -25.69 7.12 -14.69
CA THR A 328 -26.98 7.75 -14.40
C THR A 328 -27.35 7.46 -12.94
N PRO A 329 -28.24 8.23 -12.30
CA PRO A 329 -28.67 7.92 -10.94
C PRO A 329 -29.19 6.49 -10.74
N GLY A 330 -29.72 5.86 -11.80
CA GLY A 330 -30.28 4.49 -11.74
C GLY A 330 -29.24 3.38 -11.87
N ASN A 331 -28.08 3.62 -12.51
CA ASN A 331 -27.06 2.60 -12.78
C ASN A 331 -25.73 2.83 -12.06
N VAL A 332 -25.47 4.00 -11.52
CA VAL A 332 -24.16 4.36 -10.92
C VAL A 332 -23.71 3.38 -9.84
N GLY A 333 -24.65 2.81 -9.07
CA GLY A 333 -24.33 1.81 -8.05
C GLY A 333 -23.65 0.58 -8.65
N TYR A 334 -24.14 0.04 -9.76
CA TYR A 334 -23.53 -1.11 -10.45
C TYR A 334 -22.18 -0.75 -11.04
N LEU A 335 -22.08 0.42 -11.66
CA LEU A 335 -20.80 0.90 -12.22
C LEU A 335 -19.73 1.08 -11.13
N LEU A 336 -20.12 1.51 -9.96
CA LEU A 336 -19.22 1.66 -8.81
C LEU A 336 -18.73 0.33 -8.24
N LEU A 337 -19.52 -0.74 -8.32
CA LEU A 337 -19.04 -2.08 -7.96
C LEU A 337 -17.90 -2.52 -8.87
N VAL A 338 -18.06 -2.36 -10.19
CA VAL A 338 -16.99 -2.66 -11.15
C VAL A 338 -15.78 -1.76 -10.95
N PHE A 339 -16.01 -0.46 -10.74
CA PHE A 339 -14.96 0.50 -10.41
C PHE A 339 -14.18 0.08 -9.17
N GLY A 340 -14.87 -0.29 -8.08
CA GLY A 340 -14.23 -0.74 -6.86
C GLY A 340 -13.27 -1.92 -7.09
N PHE A 341 -13.71 -2.92 -7.86
CA PHE A 341 -12.88 -4.05 -8.23
C PHE A 341 -11.60 -3.61 -8.98
N LEU A 342 -11.75 -2.84 -10.05
CA LEU A 342 -10.64 -2.38 -10.89
C LEU A 342 -9.70 -1.43 -10.13
N TYR A 343 -10.26 -0.52 -9.38
CA TYR A 343 -9.58 0.52 -8.63
C TYR A 343 -8.65 -0.03 -7.52
N GLY A 344 -9.07 -1.14 -6.88
CA GLY A 344 -8.27 -1.84 -5.88
C GLY A 344 -7.17 -2.72 -6.47
N ALA A 345 -7.36 -3.21 -7.68
CA ALA A 345 -6.53 -4.22 -8.32
C ALA A 345 -5.02 -3.86 -8.39
N PRO A 346 -4.58 -2.66 -8.81
CA PRO A 346 -3.16 -2.32 -8.86
C PRO A 346 -2.46 -2.42 -7.51
N TYR A 347 -3.16 -2.12 -6.42
CA TYR A 347 -2.57 -2.16 -5.08
C TYR A 347 -2.18 -3.57 -4.62
N ALA A 348 -2.86 -4.62 -5.11
CA ALA A 348 -2.51 -6.00 -4.83
C ALA A 348 -1.11 -6.37 -5.36
N VAL A 349 -0.76 -5.85 -6.53
CA VAL A 349 0.48 -6.19 -7.24
C VAL A 349 1.62 -5.23 -6.87
N ASN A 350 1.28 -3.99 -6.45
CA ASN A 350 2.24 -2.90 -6.21
C ASN A 350 3.39 -3.32 -5.29
N SER A 351 3.06 -3.86 -4.12
CA SER A 351 4.06 -4.20 -3.10
C SER A 351 5.04 -5.28 -3.58
N THR A 352 4.54 -6.29 -4.30
CA THR A 352 5.37 -7.37 -4.83
C THR A 352 6.25 -6.88 -5.97
N TYR A 353 5.67 -6.24 -6.98
CA TYR A 353 6.39 -5.81 -8.17
C TYR A 353 7.44 -4.75 -7.85
N LEU A 354 7.10 -3.79 -6.96
CA LEU A 354 8.04 -2.79 -6.46
C LEU A 354 9.19 -3.43 -5.68
N SER A 355 8.89 -4.33 -4.73
CA SER A 355 9.92 -4.97 -3.89
C SER A 355 10.85 -5.88 -4.70
N GLU A 356 10.34 -6.61 -5.69
CA GLU A 356 11.11 -7.49 -6.57
C GLU A 356 12.00 -6.71 -7.56
N SER A 357 11.75 -5.42 -7.75
CA SER A 357 12.57 -4.56 -8.62
C SER A 357 13.91 -4.17 -8.01
N PHE A 358 14.11 -4.33 -6.69
CA PHE A 358 15.32 -3.91 -5.98
C PHE A 358 16.05 -5.05 -5.27
N PRO A 359 17.40 -5.02 -5.22
CA PRO A 359 18.18 -5.97 -4.45
C PRO A 359 17.95 -5.81 -2.95
N ALA A 360 18.13 -6.89 -2.18
CA ALA A 360 17.81 -6.96 -0.75
C ALA A 360 18.46 -5.85 0.10
N GLY A 361 19.72 -5.47 -0.22
CA GLY A 361 20.48 -4.51 0.58
C GLY A 361 19.95 -3.07 0.55
N VAL A 362 19.19 -2.67 -0.50
CA VAL A 362 18.63 -1.31 -0.65
C VAL A 362 17.11 -1.34 -0.78
N ARG A 363 16.48 -2.52 -0.70
CA ARG A 363 15.06 -2.73 -0.97
C ARG A 363 14.18 -1.92 -0.03
N GLY A 364 14.45 -1.97 1.28
CA GLY A 364 13.67 -1.25 2.27
C GLY A 364 13.67 0.26 2.01
N THR A 365 14.85 0.84 1.82
CA THR A 365 15.01 2.27 1.50
C THR A 365 14.31 2.61 0.17
N ALA A 366 14.54 1.83 -0.88
CA ALA A 366 13.98 2.09 -2.20
C ALA A 366 12.45 1.99 -2.22
N VAL A 367 11.89 0.92 -1.65
CA VAL A 367 10.44 0.68 -1.60
C VAL A 367 9.74 1.75 -0.76
N ALA A 368 10.23 1.97 0.47
CA ALA A 368 9.61 2.92 1.36
C ALA A 368 9.71 4.35 0.83
N THR A 369 10.87 4.75 0.30
CA THR A 369 11.05 6.12 -0.21
C THR A 369 10.22 6.36 -1.47
N SER A 370 10.27 5.47 -2.47
CA SER A 370 9.50 5.65 -3.70
C SER A 370 7.99 5.67 -3.43
N TYR A 371 7.50 4.79 -2.56
CA TYR A 371 6.08 4.75 -2.22
C TYR A 371 5.64 6.00 -1.42
N ASN A 372 6.44 6.44 -0.44
CA ASN A 372 6.07 7.61 0.37
C ASN A 372 6.26 8.93 -0.36
N LEU A 373 7.20 9.06 -1.30
CA LEU A 373 7.24 10.19 -2.23
C LEU A 373 6.00 10.23 -3.12
N GLY A 374 5.38 9.10 -3.39
CA GLY A 374 4.07 9.03 -4.07
C GLY A 374 2.96 9.83 -3.39
N ARG A 375 3.08 10.13 -2.07
CA ARG A 375 2.13 10.97 -1.34
C ARG A 375 2.03 12.40 -1.89
N ILE A 376 3.03 12.87 -2.62
CA ILE A 376 2.94 14.13 -3.38
C ILE A 376 1.72 14.06 -4.31
N GLY A 377 1.50 12.93 -4.98
CA GLY A 377 0.31 12.71 -5.80
C GLY A 377 -0.98 12.80 -5.00
N SER A 378 -1.04 12.17 -3.81
CA SER A 378 -2.22 12.21 -2.96
C SER A 378 -2.56 13.61 -2.42
N MET A 379 -1.55 14.45 -2.23
CA MET A 379 -1.74 15.85 -1.77
C MET A 379 -2.21 16.76 -2.91
N LEU A 380 -1.70 16.56 -4.12
CA LEU A 380 -2.03 17.38 -5.28
C LEU A 380 -3.39 17.03 -5.89
N SER A 381 -3.79 15.77 -5.83
CA SER A 381 -4.97 15.24 -6.51
C SER A 381 -6.28 15.93 -6.09
N PRO A 382 -6.61 16.08 -4.80
CA PRO A 382 -7.86 16.75 -4.41
C PRO A 382 -7.91 18.21 -4.87
N LEU A 383 -6.76 18.90 -4.86
CA LEU A 383 -6.66 20.28 -5.29
C LEU A 383 -6.94 20.41 -6.79
N LEU A 384 -6.26 19.61 -7.62
CA LEU A 384 -6.39 19.70 -9.07
C LEU A 384 -7.78 19.25 -9.55
N ILE A 385 -8.37 18.24 -8.91
CA ILE A 385 -9.77 17.86 -9.19
C ILE A 385 -10.73 18.98 -8.77
N GLY A 386 -10.50 19.61 -7.61
CA GLY A 386 -11.29 20.74 -7.16
C GLY A 386 -11.26 21.91 -8.12
N MET A 387 -10.08 22.22 -8.69
CA MET A 387 -9.93 23.24 -9.74
C MET A 387 -10.68 22.84 -11.02
N ALA A 388 -10.58 21.59 -11.46
CA ALA A 388 -11.36 21.09 -12.60
C ALA A 388 -12.87 21.13 -12.33
N ALA A 389 -13.29 20.79 -11.12
CA ALA A 389 -14.69 20.82 -10.70
C ALA A 389 -15.28 22.24 -10.67
N SER A 390 -14.48 23.26 -10.38
CA SER A 390 -14.93 24.66 -10.41
C SER A 390 -15.18 25.18 -11.83
N SER A 391 -14.53 24.59 -12.83
CA SER A 391 -14.64 25.04 -14.24
C SER A 391 -15.59 24.14 -15.06
N TYR A 392 -15.78 22.87 -14.67
CA TYR A 392 -16.58 21.89 -15.40
C TYR A 392 -17.52 21.13 -14.47
N SER A 393 -17.12 19.92 -14.04
CA SER A 393 -17.86 19.08 -13.10
C SER A 393 -16.91 18.23 -12.28
N ILE A 394 -17.37 17.69 -11.14
CA ILE A 394 -16.58 16.78 -10.31
C ILE A 394 -16.31 15.49 -11.10
N GLY A 395 -17.32 14.99 -11.81
CA GLY A 395 -17.20 13.82 -12.67
C GLY A 395 -16.09 13.94 -13.70
N MET A 396 -15.97 15.08 -14.38
CA MET A 396 -14.87 15.31 -15.33
C MET A 396 -13.50 15.24 -14.64
N GLY A 397 -13.37 15.84 -13.46
CA GLY A 397 -12.14 15.75 -12.66
C GLY A 397 -11.76 14.32 -12.31
N ILE A 398 -12.76 13.49 -11.92
CA ILE A 398 -12.56 12.06 -11.65
C ILE A 398 -12.19 11.31 -12.94
N GLY A 399 -12.86 11.59 -14.05
CA GLY A 399 -12.54 10.96 -15.34
C GLY A 399 -11.10 11.19 -15.79
N LEU A 400 -10.56 12.39 -15.58
CA LEU A 400 -9.17 12.72 -15.88
C LEU A 400 -8.15 11.92 -15.06
N LEU A 401 -8.55 11.31 -13.93
CA LEU A 401 -7.70 10.38 -13.18
C LEU A 401 -7.32 9.15 -14.00
N GLY A 402 -8.06 8.82 -15.06
CA GLY A 402 -7.69 7.79 -16.02
C GLY A 402 -6.29 8.00 -16.59
N ILE A 403 -5.86 9.27 -16.78
CA ILE A 403 -4.50 9.61 -17.24
C ILE A 403 -3.45 9.12 -16.24
N SER A 404 -3.68 9.27 -14.95
CA SER A 404 -2.73 8.80 -13.93
C SER A 404 -2.59 7.26 -13.94
N TYR A 405 -3.69 6.54 -14.14
CA TYR A 405 -3.66 5.09 -14.28
C TYR A 405 -3.02 4.65 -15.61
N ALA A 406 -3.19 5.41 -16.69
CA ALA A 406 -2.46 5.18 -17.94
C ALA A 406 -0.94 5.33 -17.75
N VAL A 407 -0.48 6.34 -17.01
CA VAL A 407 0.94 6.49 -16.63
C VAL A 407 1.40 5.28 -15.81
N CYS A 408 0.59 4.79 -14.85
CA CYS A 408 0.89 3.60 -14.07
C CYS A 408 0.98 2.32 -14.91
N ALA A 409 0.24 2.22 -16.01
CA ALA A 409 0.35 1.11 -16.94
C ALA A 409 1.61 1.22 -17.83
N LEU A 410 1.84 2.40 -18.41
CA LEU A 410 2.89 2.62 -19.41
C LEU A 410 4.29 2.61 -18.79
N VAL A 411 4.52 3.28 -17.66
CA VAL A 411 5.86 3.42 -17.09
C VAL A 411 6.44 2.07 -16.67
N PRO A 412 5.83 1.26 -15.81
CA PRO A 412 6.35 -0.07 -15.51
C PRO A 412 6.24 -1.02 -16.71
N GLY A 413 5.17 -0.88 -17.51
CA GLY A 413 4.93 -1.72 -18.68
C GLY A 413 6.03 -1.61 -19.75
N LEU A 414 6.61 -0.45 -19.95
CA LEU A 414 7.64 -0.24 -20.98
C LEU A 414 9.06 -0.30 -20.43
N PHE A 415 9.28 0.17 -19.21
CA PHE A 415 10.63 0.46 -18.72
C PHE A 415 11.10 -0.41 -17.57
N ILE A 416 10.21 -1.14 -16.86
CA ILE A 416 10.57 -1.98 -15.73
C ILE A 416 10.38 -3.45 -16.10
N ARG A 417 11.50 -4.20 -16.10
CA ARG A 417 11.44 -5.64 -16.35
C ARG A 417 11.03 -6.37 -15.07
N GLU A 418 10.19 -7.38 -15.20
CA GLU A 418 9.84 -8.27 -14.12
C GLU A 418 11.08 -9.08 -13.70
N LYS A 419 11.34 -9.11 -12.40
CA LYS A 419 12.38 -9.91 -11.77
C LYS A 419 11.69 -10.77 -10.71
N LEU A 420 11.74 -12.09 -10.88
CA LEU A 420 11.29 -12.99 -9.84
C LEU A 420 12.36 -13.00 -8.72
N PHE A 421 11.93 -12.69 -7.51
CA PHE A 421 12.80 -12.80 -6.34
C PHE A 421 12.84 -14.26 -5.91
N ASP A 422 14.03 -14.88 -5.98
CA ASP A 422 14.31 -16.21 -5.45
C ASP A 422 15.09 -16.07 -4.13
N PRO A 423 14.46 -16.34 -2.97
CA PRO A 423 15.14 -16.31 -1.68
C PRO A 423 16.29 -17.32 -1.58
N SER A 424 16.23 -18.43 -2.33
CA SER A 424 17.26 -19.47 -2.33
C SER A 424 18.51 -19.07 -3.12
N ALA A 425 18.39 -18.14 -4.05
CA ALA A 425 19.54 -17.61 -4.81
C ALA A 425 20.49 -16.74 -3.98
N ILE A 426 20.11 -16.38 -2.74
CA ILE A 426 20.91 -15.54 -1.83
C ILE A 426 21.89 -16.38 -1.00
N SER A 427 21.70 -17.70 -0.91
CA SER A 427 22.63 -18.60 -0.24
C SER A 427 23.47 -19.35 -1.30
N PRO A 428 24.69 -18.91 -1.61
CA PRO A 428 25.64 -19.83 -2.27
C PRO A 428 25.85 -20.95 -1.26
N ALA A 429 25.38 -22.16 -1.59
CA ALA A 429 25.80 -23.35 -0.86
C ALA A 429 27.31 -23.30 -0.68
N PRO A 430 27.87 -23.55 0.51
CA PRO A 430 29.27 -23.65 0.68
C PRO A 430 29.75 -24.76 -0.31
N ARG A 431 30.52 -24.37 -1.32
CA ARG A 431 31.21 -25.35 -2.14
C ARG A 431 31.97 -26.22 -1.18
N ALA A 432 31.52 -27.47 -1.04
CA ALA A 432 32.33 -28.50 -0.40
C ALA A 432 33.69 -28.49 -1.14
N ILE A 433 34.70 -27.98 -0.46
CA ILE A 433 36.09 -28.18 -0.88
C ILE A 433 36.29 -29.69 -0.69
N LEU A 434 36.06 -30.44 -1.75
CA LEU A 434 36.57 -31.80 -1.84
C LEU A 434 38.08 -31.65 -1.84
N SER A 435 38.67 -31.79 -0.65
CA SER A 435 40.10 -32.05 -0.51
C SER A 435 40.40 -33.40 -1.15
N THR A 436 41.07 -33.38 -2.28
CA THR A 436 41.89 -34.46 -2.75
C THR A 436 43.18 -34.49 -1.97
#